data_fd12b2a5061098f5495dd720f52635de
#
_entry.id   fd12b2a5061098f5495dd720f52635de
#
_cell.length_a   1.000
_cell.length_b   1.000
_cell.length_c   1.000
_cell.angle_alpha   90.00
_cell.angle_beta   90.00
_cell.angle_gamma   90.00
#
_symmetry.space_group_name_H-M   'P 1'
#
loop_
_entity.id
_entity.type
_entity.pdbx_description
1 polymer ?
#
loop_
_entity_poly.entity_id
_entity_poly.type
_entity_poly.pdbx_seq_one_letter_code
_entity_poly.pdbx_strand_id
1 'polypeptide(L)'
;MTTKPHQPLISLCMIVKNEADNLARCLRSVRGAVDEIIIVDTGSTDATCSIARSFGARIIDYPWNGDFAAARNAGLALAQGTWILVLDADEELEPGSRDELLVCAKHTEYEAFFVRIHNHQGTERASQTLTVNPILRMFKNRPNYRFSGIIHEQIAAVIVQETPEAAMHMGTVIVHHYGYADGVVERKDKISRNLGLLKQQLEQSPGDAFQHFNLAVEYMRLNDYGQALEHIGTSLKLAEPGTSYVHLLYKYKVRCLAVTGDYPGALEACGQGSTLFPDYPDLHHLKGALLLQVSALAEAKTALCRTLEIGASPPLYHTESGLGTYLTHTLLGQVCQQIGEAHEAAACFTRAAQLQPDPWPLIPRLTRLFKCTGREPELHGWLAGQLPGILTEQRQELLRLLVRDGCYTAAADVLGAGVGAIEMDGVVQDSGKMDGTAQSKGEIDSVMRDAAAPGTGEMDSVLQDAGALGAAVRGEGKIDAVMQGAGAVDDAEPEVSPTADLLELLQRAEAASAAELSYDDITGLLNHPTVVPADRNTALPLSAIAAAVQPWILLADKVLAVLVTSAMYSPAAAAARITLPLPRSTD
;
A
#
# COMPACT_ATOMS: atom_id res chain seq x y z
N MET A 1 -17.89 -30.48 -46.04
CA MET A 1 -17.35 -29.15 -45.79
C MET A 1 -16.31 -29.31 -44.71
N THR A 2 -15.04 -29.29 -45.07
CA THR A 2 -13.93 -29.28 -44.11
C THR A 2 -13.93 -27.88 -43.45
N THR A 3 -14.36 -27.81 -42.20
CA THR A 3 -14.18 -26.63 -41.38
C THR A 3 -12.69 -26.32 -41.37
N LYS A 4 -12.29 -25.15 -41.91
CA LYS A 4 -10.91 -24.66 -41.71
C LYS A 4 -10.61 -24.75 -40.23
N PRO A 5 -9.46 -25.30 -39.81
CA PRO A 5 -9.10 -25.28 -38.39
C PRO A 5 -9.17 -23.84 -37.89
N HIS A 6 -9.87 -23.61 -36.80
CA HIS A 6 -9.98 -22.30 -36.18
C HIS A 6 -8.56 -21.88 -35.74
N GLN A 7 -8.00 -20.89 -36.41
CA GLN A 7 -6.69 -20.35 -36.03
C GLN A 7 -6.85 -19.66 -34.67
N PRO A 8 -6.04 -20.00 -33.68
CA PRO A 8 -6.07 -19.33 -32.39
C PRO A 8 -5.87 -17.82 -32.55
N LEU A 9 -6.61 -17.04 -31.79
CA LEU A 9 -6.43 -15.58 -31.79
C LEU A 9 -5.27 -15.20 -30.86
N ILE A 10 -5.25 -15.73 -29.63
CA ILE A 10 -4.24 -15.41 -28.63
C ILE A 10 -3.62 -16.70 -28.10
N SER A 11 -2.28 -16.81 -28.20
CA SER A 11 -1.47 -17.86 -27.54
C SER A 11 -0.84 -17.28 -26.28
N LEU A 12 -1.13 -17.86 -25.11
CA LEU A 12 -0.37 -17.62 -23.89
C LEU A 12 0.94 -18.41 -23.93
N CYS A 13 2.06 -17.73 -23.80
CA CYS A 13 3.39 -18.34 -23.72
C CYS A 13 4.02 -18.03 -22.35
N MET A 14 4.43 -19.05 -21.62
CA MET A 14 4.99 -18.94 -20.27
C MET A 14 6.26 -19.77 -20.15
N ILE A 15 7.20 -19.32 -19.31
CA ILE A 15 8.29 -20.13 -18.77
C ILE A 15 8.01 -20.38 -17.30
N VAL A 16 8.25 -21.61 -16.83
CA VAL A 16 7.94 -21.98 -15.44
C VAL A 16 9.03 -22.83 -14.83
N LYS A 17 9.17 -22.75 -13.51
CA LYS A 17 9.97 -23.69 -12.71
C LYS A 17 9.48 -23.69 -11.26
N ASN A 18 8.90 -24.81 -10.82
CA ASN A 18 8.38 -25.00 -9.46
C ASN A 18 7.31 -23.97 -9.06
N GLU A 19 6.28 -23.82 -9.89
CA GLU A 19 5.19 -22.86 -9.72
C GLU A 19 3.85 -23.52 -9.37
N ALA A 20 3.88 -24.67 -8.68
CA ALA A 20 2.67 -25.43 -8.37
C ALA A 20 1.62 -24.62 -7.60
N ASP A 21 2.05 -23.71 -6.72
CA ASP A 21 1.17 -22.92 -5.87
C ASP A 21 0.48 -21.77 -6.61
N ASN A 22 1.08 -21.27 -7.69
CA ASN A 22 0.63 -20.06 -8.41
C ASN A 22 -0.04 -20.38 -9.75
N LEU A 23 0.53 -21.30 -10.50
CA LEU A 23 0.17 -21.57 -11.90
C LEU A 23 -1.33 -21.75 -12.11
N ALA A 24 -2.01 -22.47 -11.20
CA ALA A 24 -3.45 -22.73 -11.32
C ALA A 24 -4.27 -21.44 -11.25
N ARG A 25 -3.86 -20.46 -10.44
CA ARG A 25 -4.51 -19.16 -10.32
C ARG A 25 -4.32 -18.34 -11.59
N CYS A 26 -3.08 -18.23 -12.07
CA CYS A 26 -2.74 -17.56 -13.32
C CYS A 26 -3.58 -18.12 -14.48
N LEU A 27 -3.58 -19.43 -14.68
CA LEU A 27 -4.29 -20.07 -15.80
C LEU A 27 -5.83 -19.92 -15.70
N ARG A 28 -6.40 -19.87 -14.47
CA ARG A 28 -7.83 -19.59 -14.31
C ARG A 28 -8.15 -18.15 -14.71
N SER A 29 -7.29 -17.20 -14.42
CA SER A 29 -7.52 -15.76 -14.69
C SER A 29 -7.65 -15.47 -16.18
N VAL A 30 -6.91 -16.19 -17.02
CA VAL A 30 -6.91 -16.02 -18.48
C VAL A 30 -7.90 -16.93 -19.22
N ARG A 31 -8.65 -17.76 -18.50
CA ARG A 31 -9.61 -18.70 -19.12
C ARG A 31 -10.67 -17.95 -19.91
N GLY A 32 -10.79 -18.30 -21.20
CA GLY A 32 -11.71 -17.66 -22.14
C GLY A 32 -11.17 -16.37 -22.78
N ALA A 33 -9.99 -15.90 -22.39
CA ALA A 33 -9.27 -14.82 -23.06
C ALA A 33 -8.19 -15.34 -24.01
N VAL A 34 -7.69 -16.56 -23.79
CA VAL A 34 -6.67 -17.18 -24.63
C VAL A 34 -7.19 -18.49 -25.24
N ASP A 35 -6.75 -18.81 -26.45
CA ASP A 35 -7.17 -20.00 -27.18
C ASP A 35 -6.15 -21.15 -27.10
N GLU A 36 -4.90 -20.81 -26.82
CA GLU A 36 -3.79 -21.74 -26.75
C GLU A 36 -2.89 -21.42 -25.55
N ILE A 37 -2.42 -22.44 -24.85
CA ILE A 37 -1.50 -22.29 -23.72
C ILE A 37 -0.24 -23.10 -24.00
N ILE A 38 0.92 -22.44 -24.00
CA ILE A 38 2.24 -23.03 -24.21
C ILE A 38 3.08 -22.75 -22.97
N ILE A 39 3.56 -23.80 -22.34
CA ILE A 39 4.38 -23.71 -21.13
C ILE A 39 5.73 -24.36 -21.40
N VAL A 40 6.78 -23.58 -21.20
CA VAL A 40 8.16 -24.04 -21.25
C VAL A 40 8.60 -24.32 -19.82
N ASP A 41 8.73 -25.60 -19.49
CA ASP A 41 9.20 -26.03 -18.18
C ASP A 41 10.73 -26.11 -18.16
N THR A 42 11.35 -25.35 -17.27
CA THR A 42 12.82 -25.26 -17.16
C THR A 42 13.39 -26.19 -16.08
N GLY A 43 12.65 -27.25 -15.75
CA GLY A 43 13.07 -28.30 -14.82
C GLY A 43 12.34 -28.26 -13.49
N SER A 44 11.01 -28.24 -13.51
CA SER A 44 10.18 -28.36 -12.30
C SER A 44 10.26 -29.77 -11.71
N THR A 45 10.27 -29.81 -10.39
CA THR A 45 10.29 -31.04 -9.59
C THR A 45 9.02 -31.24 -8.75
N ASP A 46 8.13 -30.28 -8.79
CA ASP A 46 6.84 -30.24 -8.09
C ASP A 46 5.65 -30.59 -9.01
N ALA A 47 4.44 -30.22 -8.62
CA ALA A 47 3.22 -30.49 -9.36
C ALA A 47 2.98 -29.55 -10.57
N THR A 48 3.87 -28.60 -10.88
CA THR A 48 3.72 -27.59 -11.95
C THR A 48 3.26 -28.19 -13.27
N CYS A 49 3.98 -29.19 -13.79
CA CYS A 49 3.64 -29.82 -15.07
C CYS A 49 2.29 -30.55 -15.04
N SER A 50 1.90 -31.15 -13.93
CA SER A 50 0.61 -31.82 -13.80
C SER A 50 -0.55 -30.83 -13.80
N ILE A 51 -0.38 -29.71 -13.14
CA ILE A 51 -1.32 -28.58 -13.14
C ILE A 51 -1.46 -28.03 -14.56
N ALA A 52 -0.36 -27.72 -15.24
CA ALA A 52 -0.38 -27.22 -16.61
C ALA A 52 -1.19 -28.14 -17.56
N ARG A 53 -0.98 -29.46 -17.50
CA ARG A 53 -1.73 -30.45 -18.30
C ARG A 53 -3.23 -30.42 -18.01
N SER A 54 -3.63 -30.19 -16.78
CA SER A 54 -5.05 -30.13 -16.40
C SER A 54 -5.79 -28.92 -17.02
N PHE A 55 -5.07 -27.88 -17.42
CA PHE A 55 -5.60 -26.74 -18.18
C PHE A 55 -5.47 -26.89 -19.70
N GLY A 56 -5.01 -28.04 -20.19
CA GLY A 56 -4.84 -28.29 -21.62
C GLY A 56 -3.59 -27.63 -22.22
N ALA A 57 -2.63 -27.22 -21.39
CA ALA A 57 -1.41 -26.60 -21.86
C ALA A 57 -0.53 -27.62 -22.64
N ARG A 58 0.09 -27.12 -23.71
CA ARG A 58 1.21 -27.78 -24.38
C ARG A 58 2.49 -27.49 -23.63
N ILE A 59 3.14 -28.53 -23.10
CA ILE A 59 4.35 -28.40 -22.29
C ILE A 59 5.57 -28.75 -23.14
N ILE A 60 6.63 -27.96 -22.99
CA ILE A 60 7.96 -28.15 -23.56
C ILE A 60 8.93 -28.34 -22.41
N ASP A 61 9.59 -29.49 -22.34
CA ASP A 61 10.71 -29.67 -21.41
C ASP A 61 11.94 -28.96 -21.99
N TYR A 62 12.42 -27.94 -21.29
CA TYR A 62 13.56 -27.13 -21.70
C TYR A 62 14.62 -27.12 -20.60
N PRO A 63 15.73 -27.88 -20.78
CA PRO A 63 16.79 -27.88 -19.79
C PRO A 63 17.35 -26.47 -19.60
N TRP A 64 17.33 -25.97 -18.36
CA TRP A 64 17.80 -24.64 -18.05
C TRP A 64 19.27 -24.44 -18.43
N ASN A 65 19.56 -23.46 -19.26
CA ASN A 65 20.89 -23.15 -19.79
C ASN A 65 21.41 -21.77 -19.36
N GLY A 66 20.72 -21.06 -18.45
CA GLY A 66 21.10 -19.70 -18.02
C GLY A 66 20.58 -18.58 -18.94
N ASP A 67 19.68 -18.87 -19.88
CA ASP A 67 19.20 -17.90 -20.86
C ASP A 67 17.65 -17.88 -20.88
N PHE A 68 17.09 -16.81 -20.30
CA PHE A 68 15.64 -16.60 -20.23
C PHE A 68 15.04 -16.34 -21.62
N ALA A 69 15.71 -15.56 -22.47
CA ALA A 69 15.23 -15.30 -23.83
C ALA A 69 15.17 -16.58 -24.66
N ALA A 70 16.15 -17.44 -24.57
CA ALA A 70 16.16 -18.71 -25.28
C ALA A 70 15.00 -19.62 -24.83
N ALA A 71 14.71 -19.68 -23.52
CA ALA A 71 13.58 -20.43 -22.99
C ALA A 71 12.24 -19.85 -23.50
N ARG A 72 12.01 -18.52 -23.43
CA ARG A 72 10.79 -17.89 -23.97
C ARG A 72 10.65 -18.14 -25.47
N ASN A 73 11.73 -18.01 -26.24
CA ASN A 73 11.74 -18.21 -27.68
C ASN A 73 11.40 -19.67 -28.10
N ALA A 74 11.74 -20.66 -27.27
CA ALA A 74 11.30 -22.03 -27.50
C ALA A 74 9.77 -22.17 -27.45
N GLY A 75 9.11 -21.43 -26.55
CA GLY A 75 7.64 -21.34 -26.49
C GLY A 75 7.06 -20.62 -27.69
N LEU A 76 7.63 -19.46 -28.05
CA LEU A 76 7.17 -18.68 -29.22
C LEU A 76 7.24 -19.46 -30.53
N ALA A 77 8.22 -20.34 -30.69
CA ALA A 77 8.37 -21.16 -31.89
C ALA A 77 7.20 -22.11 -32.12
N LEU A 78 6.40 -22.42 -31.12
CA LEU A 78 5.27 -23.34 -31.19
C LEU A 78 3.91 -22.63 -31.18
N ALA A 79 3.88 -21.34 -30.92
CA ALA A 79 2.66 -20.56 -30.85
C ALA A 79 2.00 -20.41 -32.22
N GLN A 80 0.68 -20.66 -32.29
CA GLN A 80 -0.11 -20.58 -33.50
C GLN A 80 -1.08 -19.40 -33.54
N GLY A 81 -1.26 -18.71 -32.41
CA GLY A 81 -2.13 -17.54 -32.30
C GLY A 81 -1.62 -16.38 -33.15
N THR A 82 -2.55 -15.52 -33.56
CA THR A 82 -2.23 -14.25 -34.23
C THR A 82 -1.45 -13.33 -33.29
N TRP A 83 -1.77 -13.40 -32.00
CA TRP A 83 -1.16 -12.64 -30.92
C TRP A 83 -0.49 -13.57 -29.92
N ILE A 84 0.59 -13.10 -29.36
CA ILE A 84 1.26 -13.71 -28.20
C ILE A 84 0.89 -12.88 -26.97
N LEU A 85 0.46 -13.56 -25.91
CA LEU A 85 0.40 -13.01 -24.56
C LEU A 85 1.48 -13.69 -23.73
N VAL A 86 2.23 -12.92 -22.96
CA VAL A 86 3.24 -13.46 -22.03
C VAL A 86 2.84 -13.08 -20.61
N LEU A 87 2.76 -14.08 -19.74
CA LEU A 87 2.55 -13.90 -18.29
C LEU A 87 3.53 -14.78 -17.54
N ASP A 88 3.87 -14.37 -16.32
CA ASP A 88 4.59 -15.18 -15.36
C ASP A 88 3.59 -15.97 -14.49
N ALA A 89 4.00 -17.05 -13.88
CA ALA A 89 3.07 -17.97 -13.22
C ALA A 89 2.42 -17.39 -11.96
N ASP A 90 3.05 -16.40 -11.34
CA ASP A 90 2.59 -15.66 -10.17
C ASP A 90 1.77 -14.41 -10.52
N GLU A 91 1.54 -14.17 -11.82
CA GLU A 91 0.69 -13.09 -12.33
C GLU A 91 -0.77 -13.56 -12.48
N GLU A 92 -1.69 -12.61 -12.32
CA GLU A 92 -3.13 -12.83 -12.42
C GLU A 92 -3.79 -11.71 -13.25
N LEU A 93 -4.46 -12.07 -14.32
CA LEU A 93 -5.24 -11.12 -15.12
C LEU A 93 -6.46 -10.65 -14.30
N GLU A 94 -6.63 -9.33 -14.16
CA GLU A 94 -7.81 -8.78 -13.49
C GLU A 94 -9.11 -9.21 -14.20
N PRO A 95 -10.18 -9.59 -13.48
CA PRO A 95 -11.41 -10.11 -14.11
C PRO A 95 -12.01 -9.21 -15.20
N GLY A 96 -12.00 -7.89 -15.01
CA GLY A 96 -12.45 -6.91 -16.02
C GLY A 96 -11.55 -6.81 -17.25
N SER A 97 -10.28 -7.18 -17.13
CA SER A 97 -9.29 -7.06 -18.20
C SER A 97 -9.37 -8.14 -19.28
N ARG A 98 -10.19 -9.19 -19.12
CA ARG A 98 -10.37 -10.23 -20.16
C ARG A 98 -10.97 -9.67 -21.45
N ASP A 99 -12.03 -8.89 -21.32
CA ASP A 99 -12.71 -8.29 -22.46
C ASP A 99 -11.80 -7.25 -23.14
N GLU A 100 -11.06 -6.47 -22.35
CA GLU A 100 -10.07 -5.51 -22.84
C GLU A 100 -8.95 -6.20 -23.64
N LEU A 101 -8.46 -7.36 -23.18
CA LEU A 101 -7.45 -8.15 -23.91
C LEU A 101 -7.98 -8.60 -25.28
N LEU A 102 -9.25 -9.04 -25.36
CA LEU A 102 -9.91 -9.40 -26.60
C LEU A 102 -10.18 -8.20 -27.50
N VAL A 103 -10.41 -7.02 -26.93
CA VAL A 103 -10.50 -5.75 -27.68
C VAL A 103 -9.14 -5.42 -28.28
N CYS A 104 -8.05 -5.49 -27.51
CA CYS A 104 -6.69 -5.29 -28.02
C CYS A 104 -6.39 -6.20 -29.22
N ALA A 105 -6.79 -7.48 -29.14
CA ALA A 105 -6.55 -8.45 -30.23
C ALA A 105 -7.28 -8.12 -31.55
N LYS A 106 -8.31 -7.27 -31.52
CA LYS A 106 -9.04 -6.80 -32.72
C LYS A 106 -8.36 -5.62 -33.40
N HIS A 107 -7.49 -4.91 -32.71
CA HIS A 107 -6.75 -3.75 -33.22
C HIS A 107 -5.54 -4.21 -34.05
N THR A 108 -5.77 -4.47 -35.32
CA THR A 108 -4.74 -5.00 -36.24
C THR A 108 -3.72 -3.95 -36.69
N GLU A 109 -3.97 -2.69 -36.43
CA GLU A 109 -3.06 -1.55 -36.69
C GLU A 109 -1.86 -1.51 -35.74
N TYR A 110 -1.97 -2.08 -34.53
CA TYR A 110 -0.87 -2.12 -33.57
C TYR A 110 -0.05 -3.40 -33.72
N GLU A 111 1.23 -3.30 -33.43
CA GLU A 111 2.15 -4.44 -33.36
C GLU A 111 2.26 -5.04 -31.95
N ALA A 112 2.04 -4.19 -30.93
CA ALA A 112 2.14 -4.62 -29.55
C ALA A 112 1.34 -3.73 -28.59
N PHE A 113 1.05 -4.29 -27.40
CA PHE A 113 0.38 -3.59 -26.31
C PHE A 113 1.18 -3.71 -25.02
N PHE A 114 1.38 -2.56 -24.37
CA PHE A 114 1.78 -2.51 -22.97
C PHE A 114 0.55 -2.76 -22.09
N VAL A 115 0.74 -3.53 -21.03
CA VAL A 115 -0.26 -3.74 -19.98
C VAL A 115 0.23 -3.13 -18.67
N ARG A 116 -0.68 -2.87 -17.74
CA ARG A 116 -0.35 -2.35 -16.42
C ARG A 116 -0.11 -3.50 -15.47
N ILE A 117 1.13 -3.72 -15.07
CA ILE A 117 1.44 -4.67 -14.01
C ILE A 117 1.28 -3.98 -12.67
N HIS A 118 0.35 -4.45 -11.86
CA HIS A 118 0.10 -4.00 -10.49
C HIS A 118 0.86 -4.92 -9.54
N ASN A 119 2.04 -4.49 -9.10
CA ASN A 119 2.87 -5.25 -8.18
C ASN A 119 2.46 -4.95 -6.75
N HIS A 120 1.96 -5.98 -6.06
CA HIS A 120 1.58 -5.92 -4.66
C HIS A 120 2.80 -6.15 -3.77
N GLN A 121 3.07 -5.22 -2.85
CA GLN A 121 4.19 -5.30 -1.93
C GLN A 121 3.70 -5.75 -0.54
N GLY A 122 4.43 -6.67 0.09
CA GLY A 122 4.14 -7.17 1.43
C GLY A 122 3.61 -8.61 1.45
N THR A 123 3.50 -9.15 2.66
CA THR A 123 3.10 -10.56 2.89
C THR A 123 1.58 -10.80 2.77
N GLU A 124 0.79 -9.74 2.74
CA GLU A 124 -0.66 -9.83 2.67
C GLU A 124 -1.17 -9.38 1.29
N ARG A 125 -2.13 -10.11 0.72
CA ARG A 125 -2.81 -9.74 -0.54
C ARG A 125 -3.50 -8.38 -0.49
N ALA A 126 -3.80 -7.90 0.71
CA ALA A 126 -4.37 -6.58 0.98
C ALA A 126 -3.32 -5.48 1.18
N SER A 127 -2.05 -5.74 0.87
CA SER A 127 -1.01 -4.70 1.00
C SER A 127 -1.38 -3.48 0.18
N GLN A 128 -1.44 -2.33 0.85
CA GLN A 128 -1.83 -1.05 0.25
C GLN A 128 -0.70 -0.42 -0.58
N THR A 129 0.50 -0.98 -0.49
CA THR A 129 1.64 -0.48 -1.28
C THR A 129 1.66 -1.20 -2.61
N LEU A 130 1.34 -0.46 -3.65
CA LEU A 130 1.22 -0.94 -5.01
C LEU A 130 2.14 -0.13 -5.92
N THR A 131 2.93 -0.81 -6.76
CA THR A 131 3.62 -0.16 -7.87
C THR A 131 2.98 -0.56 -9.19
N VAL A 132 2.89 0.40 -10.11
CA VAL A 132 2.29 0.20 -11.43
C VAL A 132 3.38 0.32 -12.47
N ASN A 133 3.59 -0.77 -13.23
CA ASN A 133 4.61 -0.87 -14.26
C ASN A 133 3.95 -1.08 -15.62
N PRO A 134 4.20 -0.22 -16.62
CA PRO A 134 3.85 -0.51 -18.00
C PRO A 134 4.83 -1.51 -18.59
N ILE A 135 4.38 -2.75 -18.85
CA ILE A 135 5.23 -3.79 -19.46
C ILE A 135 4.58 -4.29 -20.75
N LEU A 136 5.39 -4.46 -21.80
CA LEU A 136 4.91 -5.06 -23.05
C LEU A 136 4.70 -6.54 -22.84
N ARG A 137 3.44 -6.98 -22.81
CA ARG A 137 3.02 -8.36 -22.56
C ARG A 137 2.24 -8.99 -23.72
N MET A 138 1.70 -8.16 -24.64
CA MET A 138 0.96 -8.66 -25.80
C MET A 138 1.57 -8.11 -27.10
N PHE A 139 1.86 -8.98 -28.07
CA PHE A 139 2.45 -8.60 -29.34
C PHE A 139 2.06 -9.58 -30.47
N LYS A 140 2.14 -9.13 -31.73
CA LYS A 140 1.86 -9.98 -32.87
C LYS A 140 2.83 -11.15 -32.97
N ASN A 141 2.31 -12.32 -33.33
CA ASN A 141 3.12 -13.51 -33.56
C ASN A 141 3.81 -13.41 -34.93
N ARG A 142 5.00 -12.80 -34.93
CA ARG A 142 5.83 -12.71 -36.14
C ARG A 142 7.11 -13.54 -36.00
N PRO A 143 7.61 -14.16 -37.09
CA PRO A 143 8.82 -14.99 -37.04
C PRO A 143 10.04 -14.26 -36.48
N ASN A 144 10.16 -12.95 -36.73
CA ASN A 144 11.30 -12.13 -36.33
C ASN A 144 11.18 -11.60 -34.89
N TYR A 145 9.99 -11.62 -34.29
CA TYR A 145 9.80 -11.13 -32.93
C TYR A 145 10.27 -12.19 -31.95
N ARG A 146 11.50 -12.04 -31.46
CA ARG A 146 12.15 -12.97 -30.53
C ARG A 146 12.74 -12.18 -29.37
N PHE A 147 12.59 -12.70 -28.17
CA PHE A 147 13.24 -12.12 -27.00
C PHE A 147 14.75 -12.12 -27.17
N SER A 148 15.42 -11.08 -26.67
CA SER A 148 16.86 -10.93 -26.63
C SER A 148 17.33 -10.54 -25.23
N GLY A 149 18.54 -10.97 -24.85
CA GLY A 149 19.12 -10.80 -23.51
C GLY A 149 18.95 -12.05 -22.65
N ILE A 150 20.06 -12.47 -22.02
CA ILE A 150 20.05 -13.71 -21.20
C ILE A 150 19.26 -13.53 -19.90
N ILE A 151 19.11 -12.31 -19.43
CA ILE A 151 18.30 -11.90 -18.27
C ILE A 151 17.67 -10.53 -18.55
N HIS A 152 16.49 -10.26 -17.95
CA HIS A 152 15.68 -9.08 -18.24
C HIS A 152 15.45 -8.93 -19.76
N GLU A 153 15.10 -10.03 -20.35
CA GLU A 153 14.95 -10.21 -21.79
C GLU A 153 13.92 -9.24 -22.39
N GLN A 154 14.28 -8.60 -23.49
CA GLN A 154 13.51 -7.56 -24.13
C GLN A 154 12.88 -8.06 -25.44
N ILE A 155 11.61 -7.68 -25.67
CA ILE A 155 10.92 -7.86 -26.94
C ILE A 155 10.60 -6.52 -27.62
N ALA A 156 10.36 -5.46 -26.84
CA ALA A 156 10.00 -4.15 -27.37
C ALA A 156 11.09 -3.58 -28.31
N ALA A 157 12.35 -3.64 -27.88
CA ALA A 157 13.48 -3.19 -28.68
C ALA A 157 13.61 -3.96 -30.00
N VAL A 158 13.38 -5.29 -29.94
CA VAL A 158 13.42 -6.15 -31.13
C VAL A 158 12.27 -5.80 -32.10
N ILE A 159 11.05 -5.55 -31.59
CA ILE A 159 9.92 -5.12 -32.43
C ILE A 159 10.24 -3.81 -33.15
N VAL A 160 10.82 -2.81 -32.47
CA VAL A 160 11.23 -1.54 -33.10
C VAL A 160 12.33 -1.74 -34.13
N GLN A 161 13.29 -2.61 -33.84
CA GLN A 161 14.38 -2.92 -34.77
C GLN A 161 13.87 -3.61 -36.05
N GLU A 162 13.01 -4.60 -35.91
CA GLU A 162 12.48 -5.39 -37.02
C GLU A 162 11.37 -4.64 -37.80
N THR A 163 10.64 -3.77 -37.12
CA THR A 163 9.54 -2.97 -37.68
C THR A 163 9.63 -1.54 -37.14
N PRO A 164 10.48 -0.68 -37.74
CA PRO A 164 10.71 0.69 -37.25
C PRO A 164 9.44 1.54 -37.12
N GLU A 165 8.44 1.29 -37.96
CA GLU A 165 7.14 1.98 -37.93
C GLU A 165 6.11 1.27 -37.04
N ALA A 166 6.55 0.33 -36.16
CA ALA A 166 5.65 -0.42 -35.30
C ALA A 166 4.88 0.50 -34.36
N ALA A 167 3.57 0.54 -34.51
CA ALA A 167 2.69 1.21 -33.56
C ALA A 167 2.50 0.31 -32.32
N MET A 168 2.92 0.79 -31.17
CA MET A 168 2.68 0.15 -29.87
C MET A 168 1.72 1.01 -29.07
N HIS A 169 0.80 0.36 -28.34
CA HIS A 169 -0.23 1.08 -27.61
C HIS A 169 -0.22 0.70 -26.12
N MET A 170 -0.55 1.67 -25.27
CA MET A 170 -0.79 1.43 -23.85
C MET A 170 -2.23 0.95 -23.65
N GLY A 171 -2.41 -0.33 -23.38
CA GLY A 171 -3.71 -0.92 -23.08
C GLY A 171 -4.22 -0.54 -21.68
N THR A 172 -5.51 -0.77 -21.47
CA THR A 172 -6.16 -0.65 -20.14
C THR A 172 -6.10 -1.97 -19.35
N VAL A 173 -5.58 -3.03 -19.95
CA VAL A 173 -5.41 -4.35 -19.34
C VAL A 173 -4.56 -4.25 -18.07
N ILE A 174 -5.06 -4.81 -16.97
CA ILE A 174 -4.40 -4.89 -15.68
C ILE A 174 -4.03 -6.34 -15.38
N VAL A 175 -2.81 -6.54 -14.94
CA VAL A 175 -2.28 -7.81 -14.45
C VAL A 175 -1.76 -7.59 -13.05
N HIS A 176 -2.26 -8.34 -12.09
CA HIS A 176 -1.77 -8.34 -10.71
C HIS A 176 -0.59 -9.29 -10.59
N HIS A 177 0.47 -8.82 -9.96
CA HIS A 177 1.63 -9.61 -9.60
C HIS A 177 1.75 -9.61 -8.08
N TYR A 178 1.66 -10.78 -7.50
CA TYR A 178 1.75 -11.00 -6.06
C TYR A 178 3.14 -11.55 -5.74
N GLY A 179 4.14 -10.66 -5.70
CA GLY A 179 5.49 -11.00 -5.24
C GLY A 179 5.44 -11.40 -3.77
N TYR A 180 5.76 -12.65 -3.47
CA TYR A 180 5.83 -13.11 -2.08
C TYR A 180 7.19 -12.79 -1.49
N ALA A 181 7.20 -12.62 -0.17
CA ALA A 181 8.43 -12.47 0.59
C ALA A 181 9.25 -13.76 0.50
N ASP A 182 10.09 -13.85 -0.53
CA ASP A 182 11.12 -14.86 -0.60
C ASP A 182 11.93 -14.83 0.69
N GLY A 183 12.25 -16.00 1.22
CA GLY A 183 13.14 -16.10 2.38
C GLY A 183 14.46 -15.35 2.09
N VAL A 184 15.05 -14.75 3.10
CA VAL A 184 16.28 -13.92 2.97
C VAL A 184 17.41 -14.65 2.21
N VAL A 185 17.47 -15.98 2.32
CA VAL A 185 18.48 -16.81 1.64
C VAL A 185 18.18 -16.92 0.15
N GLU A 186 16.94 -17.26 -0.23
CA GLU A 186 16.53 -17.36 -1.64
C GLU A 186 16.68 -16.02 -2.37
N ARG A 187 16.36 -14.93 -1.70
CA ARG A 187 16.54 -13.58 -2.22
C ARG A 187 18.02 -13.27 -2.52
N LYS A 188 18.93 -13.62 -1.60
CA LYS A 188 20.38 -13.42 -1.82
C LYS A 188 20.91 -14.25 -2.98
N ASP A 189 20.46 -15.50 -3.12
CA ASP A 189 20.87 -16.39 -4.20
C ASP A 189 20.38 -15.87 -5.56
N LYS A 190 19.14 -15.36 -5.64
CA LYS A 190 18.60 -14.71 -6.84
C LYS A 190 19.43 -13.48 -7.25
N ILE A 191 19.71 -12.57 -6.30
CA ILE A 191 20.53 -11.37 -6.58
C ILE A 191 21.92 -11.76 -7.07
N SER A 192 22.58 -12.72 -6.43
CA SER A 192 23.91 -13.19 -6.83
C SER A 192 23.93 -13.77 -8.24
N ARG A 193 22.92 -14.60 -8.58
CA ARG A 193 22.73 -15.14 -9.93
C ARG A 193 22.53 -14.02 -10.95
N ASN A 194 21.62 -13.07 -10.66
CA ASN A 194 21.28 -11.97 -11.56
C ASN A 194 22.52 -11.10 -11.83
N LEU A 195 23.27 -10.72 -10.79
CA LEU A 195 24.52 -9.99 -10.94
C LEU A 195 25.54 -10.72 -11.83
N GLY A 196 25.65 -12.06 -11.68
CA GLY A 196 26.52 -12.87 -12.52
C GLY A 196 26.14 -12.80 -13.99
N LEU A 197 24.84 -13.00 -14.30
CA LEU A 197 24.33 -12.94 -15.67
C LEU A 197 24.44 -11.55 -16.29
N LEU A 198 24.13 -10.49 -15.54
CA LEU A 198 24.23 -9.11 -16.01
C LEU A 198 25.67 -8.72 -16.32
N LYS A 199 26.64 -9.09 -15.46
CA LYS A 199 28.07 -8.87 -15.70
C LYS A 199 28.54 -9.60 -16.95
N GLN A 200 28.15 -10.87 -17.11
CA GLN A 200 28.48 -11.65 -18.30
C GLN A 200 27.92 -11.00 -19.58
N GLN A 201 26.73 -10.43 -19.54
CA GLN A 201 26.14 -9.75 -20.69
C GLN A 201 26.88 -8.44 -21.00
N LEU A 202 27.28 -7.68 -19.98
CA LEU A 202 28.06 -6.44 -20.17
C LEU A 202 29.49 -6.70 -20.65
N GLU A 203 30.10 -7.84 -20.34
CA GLU A 203 31.37 -8.22 -20.96
C GLU A 203 31.28 -8.33 -22.48
N GLN A 204 30.12 -8.77 -22.99
CA GLN A 204 29.87 -8.87 -24.44
C GLN A 204 29.43 -7.52 -25.05
N SER A 205 28.73 -6.69 -24.28
CA SER A 205 28.17 -5.41 -24.71
C SER A 205 28.36 -4.32 -23.66
N PRO A 206 29.58 -3.79 -23.47
CA PRO A 206 29.89 -2.83 -22.39
C PRO A 206 29.14 -1.49 -22.50
N GLY A 207 28.59 -1.16 -23.67
CA GLY A 207 27.82 0.05 -23.92
C GLY A 207 26.29 -0.14 -23.80
N ASP A 208 25.82 -1.26 -23.25
CA ASP A 208 24.39 -1.50 -23.09
C ASP A 208 23.84 -0.73 -21.87
N ALA A 209 23.17 0.39 -22.17
CA ALA A 209 22.58 1.28 -21.17
C ALA A 209 21.55 0.57 -20.30
N PHE A 210 20.79 -0.37 -20.87
CA PHE A 210 19.74 -1.08 -20.13
C PHE A 210 20.34 -2.08 -19.14
N GLN A 211 21.44 -2.75 -19.47
CA GLN A 211 22.11 -3.65 -18.53
C GLN A 211 22.79 -2.88 -17.39
N HIS A 212 23.29 -1.68 -17.64
CA HIS A 212 23.73 -0.78 -16.58
C HIS A 212 22.58 -0.37 -15.65
N PHE A 213 21.41 -0.06 -16.19
CA PHE A 213 20.22 0.19 -15.39
C PHE A 213 19.87 -1.03 -14.51
N ASN A 214 19.83 -2.23 -15.07
CA ASN A 214 19.54 -3.46 -14.32
C ASN A 214 20.58 -3.75 -13.22
N LEU A 215 21.86 -3.55 -13.50
CA LEU A 215 22.91 -3.68 -12.48
C LEU A 215 22.74 -2.67 -11.34
N ALA A 216 22.38 -1.43 -11.65
CA ALA A 216 22.10 -0.43 -10.63
C ALA A 216 20.97 -0.88 -9.70
N VAL A 217 19.92 -1.47 -10.27
CA VAL A 217 18.81 -2.04 -9.53
C VAL A 217 19.26 -3.17 -8.59
N GLU A 218 20.09 -4.12 -9.07
CA GLU A 218 20.60 -5.21 -8.22
C GLU A 218 21.54 -4.70 -7.12
N TYR A 219 22.38 -3.69 -7.39
CA TYR A 219 23.21 -3.08 -6.36
C TYR A 219 22.38 -2.31 -5.31
N MET A 220 21.28 -1.64 -5.70
CA MET A 220 20.34 -1.06 -4.74
C MET A 220 19.74 -2.13 -3.82
N ARG A 221 19.41 -3.31 -4.34
CA ARG A 221 18.94 -4.46 -3.55
C ARG A 221 19.94 -4.95 -2.51
N LEU A 222 21.22 -4.79 -2.81
CA LEU A 222 22.32 -5.08 -1.89
C LEU A 222 22.68 -3.93 -0.95
N ASN A 223 21.97 -2.79 -1.04
CA ASN A 223 22.30 -1.54 -0.34
C ASN A 223 23.70 -0.99 -0.71
N ASP A 224 24.26 -1.42 -1.86
CA ASP A 224 25.50 -0.86 -2.41
C ASP A 224 25.17 0.34 -3.29
N TYR A 225 24.83 1.45 -2.63
CA TYR A 225 24.43 2.67 -3.31
C TYR A 225 25.56 3.33 -4.10
N GLY A 226 26.82 3.06 -3.75
CA GLY A 226 27.98 3.53 -4.49
C GLY A 226 28.05 2.91 -5.90
N GLN A 227 28.01 1.58 -5.98
CA GLN A 227 27.95 0.87 -7.26
C GLN A 227 26.66 1.19 -8.03
N ALA A 228 25.54 1.30 -7.34
CA ALA A 228 24.27 1.70 -7.97
C ALA A 228 24.40 3.06 -8.67
N LEU A 229 24.96 4.09 -8.01
CA LEU A 229 25.15 5.43 -8.57
C LEU A 229 26.12 5.43 -9.77
N GLU A 230 27.17 4.63 -9.73
CA GLU A 230 28.10 4.48 -10.85
C GLU A 230 27.39 3.94 -12.10
N HIS A 231 26.62 2.86 -11.92
CA HIS A 231 25.86 2.25 -13.01
C HIS A 231 24.70 3.13 -13.49
N ILE A 232 23.98 3.84 -12.60
CA ILE A 232 22.98 4.84 -12.97
C ILE A 232 23.62 5.94 -13.82
N GLY A 233 24.79 6.46 -13.39
CA GLY A 233 25.52 7.49 -14.11
C GLY A 233 25.96 7.05 -15.50
N THR A 234 26.39 5.79 -15.64
CA THR A 234 26.77 5.19 -16.93
C THR A 234 25.53 5.00 -17.82
N SER A 235 24.45 4.45 -17.29
CA SER A 235 23.21 4.26 -18.03
C SER A 235 22.63 5.59 -18.53
N LEU A 236 22.61 6.65 -17.72
CA LEU A 236 22.17 8.00 -18.11
C LEU A 236 23.00 8.62 -19.24
N LYS A 237 24.29 8.29 -19.33
CA LYS A 237 25.17 8.78 -20.43
C LYS A 237 24.93 8.05 -21.74
N LEU A 238 24.54 6.79 -21.67
CA LEU A 238 24.40 5.91 -22.83
C LEU A 238 22.96 5.86 -23.37
N ALA A 239 21.95 6.04 -22.50
CA ALA A 239 20.55 5.95 -22.87
C ALA A 239 20.07 7.18 -23.65
N GLU A 240 19.28 6.94 -24.68
CA GLU A 240 18.54 8.00 -25.36
C GLU A 240 17.47 8.58 -24.41
N PRO A 241 17.26 9.91 -24.38
CA PRO A 241 16.31 10.55 -23.44
C PRO A 241 14.87 10.04 -23.50
N GLY A 242 14.43 9.59 -24.67
CA GLY A 242 13.09 9.02 -24.89
C GLY A 242 12.92 7.56 -24.49
N THR A 243 13.97 6.93 -23.97
CA THR A 243 13.90 5.52 -23.56
C THR A 243 13.02 5.34 -22.32
N SER A 244 12.19 4.31 -22.31
CA SER A 244 11.10 4.10 -21.34
C SER A 244 11.52 4.03 -19.87
N TYR A 245 12.77 3.71 -19.55
CA TYR A 245 13.27 3.60 -18.18
C TYR A 245 14.10 4.81 -17.70
N VAL A 246 14.33 5.84 -18.52
CA VAL A 246 15.18 7.00 -18.14
C VAL A 246 14.59 7.77 -16.96
N HIS A 247 13.28 7.88 -16.86
CA HIS A 247 12.61 8.49 -15.70
C HIS A 247 12.93 7.74 -14.39
N LEU A 248 13.07 6.40 -14.44
CA LEU A 248 13.47 5.58 -13.30
C LEU A 248 14.92 5.80 -12.90
N LEU A 249 15.82 6.01 -13.87
CA LEU A 249 17.23 6.33 -13.55
C LEU A 249 17.32 7.59 -12.70
N TYR A 250 16.56 8.64 -13.01
CA TYR A 250 16.49 9.84 -12.17
C TYR A 250 15.88 9.57 -10.80
N LYS A 251 14.76 8.83 -10.74
CA LYS A 251 14.13 8.44 -9.49
C LYS A 251 15.08 7.66 -8.58
N TYR A 252 15.80 6.68 -9.14
CA TYR A 252 16.74 5.86 -8.39
C TYR A 252 18.01 6.64 -8.00
N LYS A 253 18.50 7.52 -8.88
CA LYS A 253 19.60 8.45 -8.54
C LYS A 253 19.25 9.29 -7.32
N VAL A 254 18.06 9.89 -7.31
CA VAL A 254 17.55 10.68 -6.19
C VAL A 254 17.52 9.84 -4.90
N ARG A 255 17.00 8.62 -4.97
CA ARG A 255 16.90 7.73 -3.81
C ARG A 255 18.28 7.34 -3.28
N CYS A 256 19.20 6.93 -4.14
CA CYS A 256 20.55 6.57 -3.73
C CYS A 256 21.28 7.74 -3.07
N LEU A 257 21.22 8.94 -3.66
CA LEU A 257 21.83 10.14 -3.10
C LEU A 257 21.20 10.53 -1.76
N ALA A 258 19.89 10.42 -1.63
CA ALA A 258 19.17 10.69 -0.38
C ALA A 258 19.59 9.75 0.77
N VAL A 259 19.72 8.44 0.48
CA VAL A 259 20.16 7.44 1.47
C VAL A 259 21.61 7.65 1.88
N THR A 260 22.48 8.05 0.96
CA THR A 260 23.88 8.36 1.26
C THR A 260 24.08 9.73 1.89
N GLY A 261 23.00 10.52 2.08
CA GLY A 261 23.03 11.83 2.74
C GLY A 261 23.40 13.00 1.82
N ASP A 262 23.60 12.76 0.53
CA ASP A 262 23.84 13.82 -0.45
C ASP A 262 22.51 14.46 -0.89
N TYR A 263 21.88 15.22 0.02
CA TYR A 263 20.63 15.94 -0.27
C TYR A 263 20.76 17.00 -1.37
N PRO A 264 21.88 17.78 -1.45
CA PRO A 264 22.07 18.71 -2.56
C PRO A 264 22.10 18.01 -3.91
N GLY A 265 22.86 16.93 -4.06
CA GLY A 265 22.91 16.13 -5.28
C GLY A 265 21.55 15.49 -5.63
N ALA A 266 20.80 15.04 -4.61
CA ALA A 266 19.45 14.49 -4.81
C ALA A 266 18.47 15.57 -5.33
N LEU A 267 18.50 16.78 -4.79
CA LEU A 267 17.67 17.90 -5.25
C LEU A 267 18.02 18.34 -6.67
N GLU A 268 19.32 18.36 -7.00
CA GLU A 268 19.79 18.61 -8.37
C GLU A 268 19.26 17.54 -9.34
N ALA A 269 19.37 16.26 -8.98
CA ALA A 269 18.85 15.15 -9.77
C ALA A 269 17.32 15.22 -9.96
N CYS A 270 16.56 15.64 -8.93
CA CYS A 270 15.14 15.95 -9.06
C CYS A 270 14.88 17.04 -10.11
N GLY A 271 15.68 18.12 -10.07
CA GLY A 271 15.55 19.23 -11.03
C GLY A 271 15.82 18.80 -12.46
N GLN A 272 16.92 18.04 -12.68
CA GLN A 272 17.27 17.50 -13.99
C GLN A 272 16.18 16.58 -14.52
N GLY A 273 15.71 15.61 -13.71
CA GLY A 273 14.67 14.66 -14.10
C GLY A 273 13.33 15.33 -14.35
N SER A 274 12.92 16.29 -13.51
CA SER A 274 11.65 17.03 -13.71
C SER A 274 11.65 17.95 -14.93
N THR A 275 12.83 18.35 -15.42
CA THR A 275 12.94 19.09 -16.67
C THR A 275 12.67 18.19 -17.89
N LEU A 276 13.11 16.94 -17.84
CA LEU A 276 12.89 15.96 -18.90
C LEU A 276 11.51 15.31 -18.84
N PHE A 277 10.99 15.12 -17.64
CA PHE A 277 9.71 14.46 -17.34
C PHE A 277 8.83 15.37 -16.47
N PRO A 278 8.31 16.48 -17.01
CA PRO A 278 7.60 17.50 -16.21
C PRO A 278 6.23 17.02 -15.68
N ASP A 279 5.70 15.95 -16.25
CA ASP A 279 4.44 15.29 -15.92
C ASP A 279 4.63 14.01 -15.07
N TYR A 280 5.86 13.75 -14.59
CA TYR A 280 6.16 12.61 -13.72
C TYR A 280 6.09 13.01 -12.23
N PRO A 281 4.97 12.73 -11.53
CA PRO A 281 4.73 13.23 -10.17
C PRO A 281 5.72 12.69 -9.14
N ASP A 282 6.31 11.51 -9.36
CA ASP A 282 7.24 10.87 -8.43
C ASP A 282 8.45 11.76 -8.12
N LEU A 283 9.03 12.41 -9.11
CA LEU A 283 10.20 13.29 -8.92
C LEU A 283 9.84 14.57 -8.15
N HIS A 284 8.67 15.15 -8.42
CA HIS A 284 8.19 16.32 -7.69
C HIS A 284 7.84 15.97 -6.24
N HIS A 285 7.25 14.80 -6.01
CA HIS A 285 6.98 14.28 -4.66
C HIS A 285 8.30 14.05 -3.88
N LEU A 286 9.28 13.37 -4.48
CA LEU A 286 10.60 13.15 -3.87
C LEU A 286 11.30 14.47 -3.55
N LYS A 287 11.20 15.47 -4.44
CA LYS A 287 11.70 16.82 -4.17
C LYS A 287 11.05 17.42 -2.92
N GLY A 288 9.73 17.32 -2.80
CA GLY A 288 8.99 17.79 -1.63
C GLY A 288 9.43 17.08 -0.34
N ALA A 289 9.63 15.76 -0.41
CA ALA A 289 10.10 14.96 0.71
C ALA A 289 11.53 15.33 1.15
N LEU A 290 12.44 15.53 0.20
CA LEU A 290 13.80 15.98 0.48
C LEU A 290 13.84 17.37 1.10
N LEU A 291 13.04 18.31 0.57
CA LEU A 291 12.93 19.66 1.10
C LEU A 291 12.37 19.67 2.53
N LEU A 292 11.40 18.81 2.83
CA LEU A 292 10.90 18.61 4.19
C LEU A 292 12.02 18.08 5.11
N GLN A 293 12.82 17.11 4.64
CA GLN A 293 13.94 16.55 5.42
C GLN A 293 15.00 17.61 5.79
N VAL A 294 15.25 18.56 4.89
CA VAL A 294 16.19 19.68 5.17
C VAL A 294 15.48 20.91 5.77
N SER A 295 14.23 20.77 6.21
CA SER A 295 13.42 21.83 6.82
C SER A 295 13.17 23.05 5.93
N ALA A 296 13.28 22.92 4.61
CA ALA A 296 12.91 23.95 3.63
C ALA A 296 11.39 23.87 3.34
N LEU A 297 10.58 24.23 4.36
CA LEU A 297 9.15 23.93 4.40
C LEU A 297 8.33 24.63 3.31
N ALA A 298 8.66 25.89 2.98
CA ALA A 298 7.94 26.66 1.95
C ALA A 298 8.14 26.06 0.56
N GLU A 299 9.38 25.69 0.26
CA GLU A 299 9.74 25.03 -1.01
C GLU A 299 9.16 23.62 -1.07
N ALA A 300 9.12 22.88 0.06
CA ALA A 300 8.47 21.58 0.15
C ALA A 300 6.98 21.68 -0.16
N LYS A 301 6.27 22.64 0.44
CA LYS A 301 4.86 22.92 0.14
C LYS A 301 4.66 23.18 -1.35
N THR A 302 5.49 24.04 -1.95
CA THR A 302 5.42 24.38 -3.37
C THR A 302 5.61 23.15 -4.26
N ALA A 303 6.61 22.31 -3.98
CA ALA A 303 6.89 21.09 -4.74
C ALA A 303 5.73 20.08 -4.65
N LEU A 304 5.15 19.90 -3.46
CA LEU A 304 4.02 18.98 -3.25
C LEU A 304 2.71 19.50 -3.87
N CYS A 305 2.46 20.82 -3.83
CA CYS A 305 1.34 21.41 -4.56
C CYS A 305 1.48 21.15 -6.08
N ARG A 306 2.69 21.33 -6.62
CA ARG A 306 2.96 21.00 -8.02
C ARG A 306 2.71 19.53 -8.32
N THR A 307 3.09 18.62 -7.41
CA THR A 307 2.81 17.18 -7.55
C THR A 307 1.30 16.91 -7.64
N LEU A 308 0.49 17.57 -6.82
CA LEU A 308 -0.97 17.43 -6.83
C LEU A 308 -1.63 18.04 -8.07
N GLU A 309 -1.04 19.11 -8.65
CA GLU A 309 -1.50 19.68 -9.93
C GLU A 309 -1.29 18.70 -11.08
N ILE A 310 -0.18 17.95 -11.09
CA ILE A 310 0.08 16.88 -12.05
C ILE A 310 -0.94 15.74 -11.84
N GLY A 311 -1.22 15.40 -10.58
CA GLY A 311 -2.13 14.33 -10.21
C GLY A 311 -1.51 12.94 -10.36
N ALA A 312 -2.35 11.95 -10.71
CA ALA A 312 -1.90 10.58 -10.92
C ALA A 312 -0.90 10.49 -12.09
N SER A 313 0.09 9.62 -11.94
CA SER A 313 1.12 9.41 -12.96
C SER A 313 0.52 8.97 -14.31
N PRO A 314 0.97 9.54 -15.42
CA PRO A 314 0.66 8.99 -16.74
C PRO A 314 0.97 7.50 -16.84
N PRO A 315 0.16 6.72 -17.59
CA PRO A 315 0.30 5.26 -17.66
C PRO A 315 1.62 4.75 -18.22
N LEU A 316 2.40 5.60 -18.89
CA LEU A 316 3.70 5.26 -19.48
C LEU A 316 4.83 5.21 -18.45
N TYR A 317 4.62 5.75 -17.26
CA TYR A 317 5.63 5.77 -16.23
C TYR A 317 5.43 4.67 -15.20
N HIS A 318 6.53 4.11 -14.75
CA HIS A 318 6.56 3.30 -13.53
C HIS A 318 6.38 4.21 -12.32
N THR A 319 5.36 3.96 -11.50
CA THR A 319 5.03 4.79 -10.34
C THR A 319 4.60 3.97 -9.14
N GLU A 320 4.73 4.55 -7.95
CA GLU A 320 4.10 4.03 -6.74
C GLU A 320 2.67 4.55 -6.65
N SER A 321 1.74 3.67 -6.36
CA SER A 321 0.34 4.04 -6.16
C SER A 321 0.22 5.07 -5.03
N GLY A 322 -0.53 6.12 -5.29
CA GLY A 322 -0.76 7.21 -4.34
C GLY A 322 0.16 8.41 -4.51
N LEU A 323 1.25 8.31 -5.28
CA LEU A 323 2.03 9.50 -5.66
C LEU A 323 1.20 10.37 -6.60
N GLY A 324 1.25 11.68 -6.39
CA GLY A 324 0.34 12.63 -7.04
C GLY A 324 -1.09 12.64 -6.47
N THR A 325 -1.40 11.75 -5.52
CA THR A 325 -2.72 11.66 -4.89
C THR A 325 -2.60 11.54 -3.35
N TYR A 326 -3.08 10.45 -2.75
CA TYR A 326 -3.19 10.34 -1.29
C TYR A 326 -1.84 10.39 -0.53
N LEU A 327 -0.76 9.80 -1.07
CA LEU A 327 0.56 9.90 -0.44
C LEU A 327 1.08 11.35 -0.45
N THR A 328 0.84 12.07 -1.55
CA THR A 328 1.25 13.47 -1.66
C THR A 328 0.41 14.37 -0.75
N HIS A 329 -0.90 14.13 -0.64
CA HIS A 329 -1.74 14.82 0.34
C HIS A 329 -1.29 14.55 1.77
N THR A 330 -0.90 13.31 2.10
CA THR A 330 -0.37 12.96 3.42
C THR A 330 0.90 13.74 3.74
N LEU A 331 1.84 13.80 2.80
CA LEU A 331 3.10 14.52 2.99
C LEU A 331 2.89 16.04 3.05
N LEU A 332 2.01 16.58 2.22
CA LEU A 332 1.64 18.01 2.26
C LEU A 332 0.98 18.36 3.59
N GLY A 333 0.12 17.49 4.12
CA GLY A 333 -0.47 17.66 5.45
C GLY A 333 0.59 17.72 6.56
N GLN A 334 1.65 16.91 6.47
CA GLN A 334 2.79 16.98 7.40
C GLN A 334 3.55 18.32 7.29
N VAL A 335 3.80 18.78 6.06
CA VAL A 335 4.44 20.08 5.82
C VAL A 335 3.60 21.23 6.40
N CYS A 336 2.29 21.26 6.10
CA CYS A 336 1.37 22.28 6.63
C CYS A 336 1.32 22.25 8.17
N GLN A 337 1.34 21.05 8.78
CA GLN A 337 1.39 20.90 10.23
C GLN A 337 2.68 21.51 10.82
N GLN A 338 3.84 21.31 10.19
CA GLN A 338 5.11 21.88 10.65
C GLN A 338 5.19 23.39 10.45
N ILE A 339 4.54 23.94 9.41
CA ILE A 339 4.42 25.40 9.20
C ILE A 339 3.44 26.03 10.21
N GLY A 340 2.56 25.24 10.85
CA GLY A 340 1.51 25.73 11.75
C GLY A 340 0.16 25.99 11.06
N GLU A 341 0.00 25.60 9.79
CA GLU A 341 -1.23 25.73 9.00
C GLU A 341 -2.19 24.57 9.30
N ALA A 342 -2.69 24.51 10.53
CA ALA A 342 -3.46 23.36 11.02
C ALA A 342 -4.74 23.05 10.23
N HIS A 343 -5.40 24.08 9.70
CA HIS A 343 -6.62 23.90 8.90
C HIS A 343 -6.31 23.23 7.55
N GLU A 344 -5.26 23.69 6.89
CA GLU A 344 -4.79 23.09 5.62
C GLU A 344 -4.27 21.66 5.85
N ALA A 345 -3.54 21.45 6.95
CA ALA A 345 -3.09 20.11 7.33
C ALA A 345 -4.26 19.13 7.51
N ALA A 346 -5.34 19.55 8.22
CA ALA A 346 -6.54 18.74 8.38
C ALA A 346 -7.21 18.44 7.05
N ALA A 347 -7.33 19.44 6.17
CA ALA A 347 -7.90 19.26 4.83
C ALA A 347 -7.06 18.27 4.00
N CYS A 348 -5.74 18.37 4.03
CA CYS A 348 -4.83 17.46 3.33
C CYS A 348 -4.94 16.01 3.85
N PHE A 349 -4.89 15.80 5.18
CA PHE A 349 -5.05 14.44 5.74
C PHE A 349 -6.43 13.86 5.45
N THR A 350 -7.49 14.67 5.51
CA THR A 350 -8.84 14.23 5.16
C THR A 350 -8.92 13.83 3.69
N ARG A 351 -8.34 14.63 2.80
CA ARG A 351 -8.34 14.30 1.37
C ARG A 351 -7.55 13.02 1.09
N ALA A 352 -6.42 12.83 1.77
CA ALA A 352 -5.67 11.59 1.69
C ALA A 352 -6.50 10.39 2.17
N ALA A 353 -7.21 10.52 3.30
CA ALA A 353 -8.08 9.48 3.84
C ALA A 353 -9.25 9.12 2.91
N GLN A 354 -9.80 10.09 2.18
CA GLN A 354 -10.86 9.86 1.19
C GLN A 354 -10.38 9.11 -0.06
N LEU A 355 -9.11 9.26 -0.42
CA LEU A 355 -8.53 8.73 -1.66
C LEU A 355 -7.87 7.37 -1.48
N GLN A 356 -7.44 7.02 -0.28
CA GLN A 356 -6.80 5.72 -0.03
C GLN A 356 -7.83 4.64 0.31
N PRO A 357 -7.52 3.37 0.01
CA PRO A 357 -8.45 2.24 0.26
C PRO A 357 -8.83 2.08 1.73
N ASP A 358 -7.89 2.31 2.64
CA ASP A 358 -8.11 2.29 4.09
C ASP A 358 -7.79 3.67 4.68
N PRO A 359 -8.80 4.43 5.15
CA PRO A 359 -8.60 5.73 5.75
C PRO A 359 -7.95 5.68 7.14
N TRP A 360 -7.97 4.52 7.81
CA TRP A 360 -7.61 4.35 9.21
C TRP A 360 -6.23 4.89 9.59
N PRO A 361 -5.16 4.67 8.82
CA PRO A 361 -3.82 5.18 9.17
C PRO A 361 -3.73 6.70 9.37
N LEU A 362 -4.69 7.47 8.84
CA LEU A 362 -4.72 8.93 8.96
C LEU A 362 -5.61 9.44 10.10
N ILE A 363 -6.51 8.61 10.61
CA ILE A 363 -7.41 9.01 11.70
C ILE A 363 -6.64 9.41 12.97
N PRO A 364 -5.61 8.68 13.44
CA PRO A 364 -4.80 9.11 14.58
C PRO A 364 -4.09 10.46 14.36
N ARG A 365 -3.72 10.79 13.12
CA ARG A 365 -3.11 12.09 12.81
C ARG A 365 -4.13 13.22 12.88
N LEU A 366 -5.32 13.00 12.34
CA LEU A 366 -6.44 13.93 12.41
C LEU A 366 -6.86 14.19 13.87
N THR A 367 -7.07 13.13 14.66
CA THR A 367 -7.47 13.26 16.07
C THR A 367 -6.48 14.09 16.87
N ARG A 368 -5.18 13.78 16.74
CA ARG A 368 -4.12 14.55 17.41
C ARG A 368 -4.05 15.99 16.93
N LEU A 369 -4.19 16.25 15.62
CA LEU A 369 -4.17 17.60 15.06
C LEU A 369 -5.31 18.43 15.63
N PHE A 370 -6.55 17.92 15.65
CA PHE A 370 -7.70 18.60 16.25
C PHE A 370 -7.51 18.82 17.75
N LYS A 371 -6.96 17.84 18.48
CA LYS A 371 -6.64 17.96 19.90
C LYS A 371 -5.60 19.06 20.17
N CYS A 372 -4.45 19.00 19.50
CA CYS A 372 -3.33 19.93 19.73
C CYS A 372 -3.68 21.39 19.33
N THR A 373 -4.65 21.57 18.45
CA THR A 373 -5.10 22.90 18.00
C THR A 373 -6.32 23.43 18.76
N GLY A 374 -6.78 22.72 19.80
CA GLY A 374 -7.97 23.08 20.59
C GLY A 374 -9.29 22.94 19.84
N ARG A 375 -9.29 22.24 18.70
CA ARG A 375 -10.46 22.06 17.82
C ARG A 375 -11.16 20.72 18.03
N GLU A 376 -10.85 20.02 19.11
CA GLU A 376 -11.44 18.71 19.42
C GLU A 376 -12.99 18.69 19.29
N PRO A 377 -13.75 19.71 19.75
CA PRO A 377 -15.21 19.73 19.62
C PRO A 377 -15.72 19.71 18.17
N GLU A 378 -14.90 20.10 17.20
CA GLU A 378 -15.25 20.09 15.78
C GLU A 378 -15.05 18.70 15.14
N LEU A 379 -14.28 17.79 15.79
CA LEU A 379 -13.79 16.55 15.19
C LEU A 379 -14.94 15.60 14.79
N HIS A 380 -15.95 15.41 15.65
CA HIS A 380 -17.09 14.56 15.32
C HIS A 380 -17.84 15.08 14.08
N GLY A 381 -18.18 16.37 14.04
CA GLY A 381 -18.85 16.99 12.89
C GLY A 381 -17.99 16.93 11.62
N TRP A 382 -16.68 17.09 11.76
CA TRP A 382 -15.74 16.93 10.64
C TRP A 382 -15.75 15.49 10.08
N LEU A 383 -15.62 14.48 10.95
CA LEU A 383 -15.66 13.07 10.53
C LEU A 383 -17.01 12.72 9.90
N ALA A 384 -18.12 13.19 10.49
CA ALA A 384 -19.47 12.94 9.95
C ALA A 384 -19.64 13.52 8.53
N GLY A 385 -19.07 14.69 8.28
CA GLY A 385 -19.16 15.35 6.97
C GLY A 385 -18.19 14.83 5.92
N GLN A 386 -17.02 14.37 6.33
CA GLN A 386 -15.92 14.07 5.41
C GLN A 386 -15.59 12.57 5.30
N LEU A 387 -15.78 11.81 6.36
CA LEU A 387 -15.40 10.39 6.48
C LEU A 387 -16.49 9.60 7.24
N PRO A 388 -17.74 9.62 6.77
CA PRO A 388 -18.87 9.02 7.51
C PRO A 388 -18.69 7.52 7.79
N GLY A 389 -18.00 6.78 6.92
CA GLY A 389 -17.68 5.35 7.11
C GLY A 389 -16.93 5.07 8.42
N ILE A 390 -16.07 5.96 8.86
CA ILE A 390 -15.34 5.83 10.13
C ILE A 390 -16.31 5.80 11.33
N LEU A 391 -17.36 6.62 11.28
CA LEU A 391 -18.36 6.69 12.36
C LEU A 391 -19.32 5.49 12.37
N THR A 392 -19.48 4.78 11.26
CA THR A 392 -20.39 3.64 11.13
C THR A 392 -19.67 2.31 11.22
N GLU A 393 -18.69 2.08 10.35
CA GLU A 393 -18.01 0.79 10.20
C GLU A 393 -16.92 0.56 11.23
N GLN A 394 -16.21 1.63 11.63
CA GLN A 394 -15.06 1.58 12.52
C GLN A 394 -15.29 2.34 13.84
N ARG A 395 -16.55 2.50 14.22
CA ARG A 395 -16.97 3.30 15.39
C ARG A 395 -16.31 2.86 16.70
N GLN A 396 -16.23 1.57 16.96
CA GLN A 396 -15.63 1.07 18.20
C GLN A 396 -14.11 1.33 18.27
N GLU A 397 -13.43 1.17 17.15
CA GLU A 397 -12.01 1.42 17.05
C GLU A 397 -11.71 2.92 17.18
N LEU A 398 -12.55 3.75 16.57
CA LEU A 398 -12.49 5.21 16.73
C LEU A 398 -12.67 5.61 18.20
N LEU A 399 -13.63 5.05 18.91
CA LEU A 399 -13.84 5.34 20.32
C LEU A 399 -12.61 4.98 21.16
N ARG A 400 -12.02 3.79 20.94
CA ARG A 400 -10.78 3.38 21.63
C ARG A 400 -9.64 4.37 21.34
N LEU A 401 -9.50 4.81 20.10
CA LEU A 401 -8.50 5.79 19.67
C LEU A 401 -8.71 7.14 20.35
N LEU A 402 -9.94 7.69 20.29
CA LEU A 402 -10.29 8.99 20.89
C LEU A 402 -10.02 9.01 22.40
N VAL A 403 -10.39 7.92 23.06
CA VAL A 403 -10.14 7.72 24.48
C VAL A 403 -8.63 7.69 24.77
N ARG A 404 -7.88 6.87 24.05
CA ARG A 404 -6.43 6.74 24.18
C ARG A 404 -5.70 8.06 23.96
N ASP A 405 -6.12 8.83 22.97
CA ASP A 405 -5.48 10.11 22.61
C ASP A 405 -6.06 11.31 23.41
N GLY A 406 -6.95 11.05 24.41
CA GLY A 406 -7.51 12.06 25.29
C GLY A 406 -8.55 12.99 24.64
N CYS A 407 -9.16 12.58 23.53
CA CYS A 407 -10.20 13.32 22.81
C CYS A 407 -11.58 13.01 23.37
N TYR A 408 -11.83 13.39 24.61
CA TYR A 408 -13.02 12.96 25.36
C TYR A 408 -14.31 13.62 24.88
N THR A 409 -14.26 14.88 24.46
CA THR A 409 -15.43 15.59 23.90
C THR A 409 -15.88 14.89 22.61
N ALA A 410 -14.95 14.60 21.71
CA ALA A 410 -15.26 13.92 20.48
C ALA A 410 -15.74 12.45 20.73
N ALA A 411 -15.19 11.78 21.74
CA ALA A 411 -15.66 10.45 22.13
C ALA A 411 -17.10 10.45 22.64
N ALA A 412 -17.48 11.45 23.46
CA ALA A 412 -18.83 11.64 23.93
C ALA A 412 -19.82 11.92 22.78
N ASP A 413 -19.44 12.78 21.82
CA ASP A 413 -20.25 13.06 20.64
C ASP A 413 -20.47 11.82 19.77
N VAL A 414 -19.42 11.00 19.58
CA VAL A 414 -19.53 9.73 18.84
C VAL A 414 -20.45 8.75 19.57
N LEU A 415 -20.43 8.70 20.92
CA LEU A 415 -21.33 7.88 21.72
C LEU A 415 -22.79 8.36 21.64
N GLY A 416 -22.99 9.69 21.81
CA GLY A 416 -24.34 10.30 21.79
C GLY A 416 -25.05 10.18 20.43
N ALA A 417 -24.32 10.30 19.33
CA ALA A 417 -24.88 10.11 17.99
C ALA A 417 -25.44 8.69 17.74
N GLY A 418 -24.95 7.68 18.48
CA GLY A 418 -25.47 6.29 18.39
C GLY A 418 -26.81 6.07 19.10
N VAL A 419 -27.09 6.84 20.14
CA VAL A 419 -28.36 6.71 20.89
C VAL A 419 -29.52 7.33 20.11
N GLY A 420 -29.30 8.47 19.42
CA GLY A 420 -30.31 9.11 18.59
C GLY A 420 -30.68 8.32 17.33
N ALA A 421 -29.78 7.51 16.77
CA ALA A 421 -30.08 6.69 15.60
C ALA A 421 -30.95 5.46 15.92
N ILE A 422 -30.88 4.95 17.15
CA ILE A 422 -31.69 3.81 17.58
C ILE A 422 -33.15 4.24 17.86
N GLU A 423 -33.39 5.49 18.31
CA GLU A 423 -34.72 6.01 18.54
C GLU A 423 -35.45 6.41 17.25
N MET A 424 -34.75 6.75 16.18
CA MET A 424 -35.39 7.11 14.90
C MET A 424 -35.82 5.91 14.06
N ASP A 425 -35.19 4.74 14.19
CA ASP A 425 -35.64 3.51 13.49
C ASP A 425 -36.87 2.84 14.15
N GLY A 426 -37.22 3.23 15.36
CA GLY A 426 -38.39 2.72 16.10
C GLY A 426 -39.73 3.43 15.79
N VAL A 427 -39.73 4.57 15.10
CA VAL A 427 -40.94 5.41 14.90
C VAL A 427 -41.50 5.39 13.47
N VAL A 428 -40.85 4.71 12.51
CA VAL A 428 -41.31 4.65 11.11
C VAL A 428 -41.78 3.24 10.73
N GLN A 429 -42.61 2.61 11.57
CA GLN A 429 -43.40 1.46 11.17
C GLN A 429 -44.85 1.59 11.71
N ASP A 430 -45.60 2.52 11.19
CA ASP A 430 -47.03 2.35 10.98
C ASP A 430 -47.63 3.49 10.14
N SER A 431 -47.67 3.34 8.83
CA SER A 431 -48.70 3.88 7.96
C SER A 431 -48.56 3.41 6.51
N GLY A 432 -49.42 2.47 6.11
CA GLY A 432 -50.11 2.52 4.82
C GLY A 432 -49.42 1.98 3.57
N LYS A 433 -49.69 0.71 3.27
CA LYS A 433 -49.88 0.11 1.94
C LYS A 433 -49.90 1.05 0.71
N MET A 434 -49.08 0.71 -0.32
CA MET A 434 -49.58 0.28 -1.64
C MET A 434 -48.44 -0.12 -2.59
N ASP A 435 -48.62 -1.29 -3.13
CA ASP A 435 -48.27 -1.92 -4.41
C ASP A 435 -47.20 -1.35 -5.35
N GLY A 436 -46.35 -2.26 -5.79
CA GLY A 436 -45.84 -2.25 -7.15
C GLY A 436 -44.41 -2.81 -7.38
N THR A 437 -44.37 -4.13 -7.67
CA THR A 437 -43.39 -4.84 -8.53
C THR A 437 -41.91 -4.80 -8.19
N ALA A 438 -41.47 -5.81 -7.62
CA ALA A 438 -40.54 -6.94 -7.89
C ALA A 438 -39.49 -6.76 -9.02
N GLN A 439 -38.30 -7.03 -8.65
CA GLN A 439 -37.29 -7.91 -9.19
C GLN A 439 -35.90 -7.36 -9.02
N SER A 440 -35.14 -8.05 -8.39
CA SER A 440 -33.93 -8.85 -8.38
C SER A 440 -32.86 -8.27 -7.46
N LYS A 441 -32.82 -8.83 -6.27
CA LYS A 441 -31.62 -8.96 -5.44
C LYS A 441 -31.49 -10.44 -5.10
N GLY A 442 -30.53 -11.09 -5.72
CA GLY A 442 -30.13 -12.44 -5.39
C GLY A 442 -28.72 -12.65 -5.88
N GLU A 443 -27.91 -13.17 -5.00
CA GLU A 443 -26.63 -13.82 -5.27
C GLU A 443 -25.38 -12.94 -5.48
N ILE A 444 -24.85 -12.41 -4.38
CA ILE A 444 -23.39 -12.30 -4.18
C ILE A 444 -23.12 -12.55 -2.69
N ASP A 445 -23.14 -13.80 -2.26
CA ASP A 445 -22.65 -14.21 -0.94
C ASP A 445 -22.33 -15.70 -0.94
N SER A 446 -21.28 -16.12 -1.65
CA SER A 446 -20.70 -17.46 -1.41
C SER A 446 -19.43 -17.75 -2.22
N VAL A 447 -18.40 -16.89 -2.25
CA VAL A 447 -17.04 -17.33 -2.65
C VAL A 447 -15.98 -16.47 -1.94
N MET A 448 -15.84 -16.66 -0.66
CA MET A 448 -14.66 -16.19 0.08
C MET A 448 -14.35 -17.18 1.19
N ARG A 449 -13.76 -18.31 0.85
CA ARG A 449 -12.92 -19.12 1.73
C ARG A 449 -12.09 -20.08 0.90
N ASP A 450 -10.82 -20.11 1.24
CA ASP A 450 -9.77 -21.08 0.97
C ASP A 450 -8.71 -20.71 -0.08
N ALA A 451 -7.54 -20.64 0.48
CA ALA A 451 -6.23 -21.14 0.05
C ALA A 451 -5.08 -20.09 0.03
N ALA A 452 -4.11 -20.39 0.89
CA ALA A 452 -2.85 -19.67 1.06
C ALA A 452 -1.70 -20.28 0.25
N ALA A 453 -0.68 -19.45 -0.07
CA ALA A 453 0.78 -19.63 -0.24
C ALA A 453 1.37 -20.18 -1.54
N PRO A 454 2.71 -19.96 -1.78
CA PRO A 454 3.40 -18.79 -2.36
C PRO A 454 4.26 -19.10 -3.60
N GLY A 455 4.79 -18.08 -4.32
CA GLY A 455 5.78 -18.27 -5.40
C GLY A 455 6.12 -17.01 -6.25
N THR A 456 7.29 -16.87 -6.62
CA THR A 456 8.30 -15.89 -7.01
C THR A 456 8.12 -15.13 -8.34
N GLY A 457 8.39 -13.80 -8.34
CA GLY A 457 8.54 -12.95 -9.52
C GLY A 457 9.66 -11.91 -9.38
N GLU A 458 10.53 -11.85 -10.36
CA GLU A 458 11.91 -11.34 -10.24
C GLU A 458 12.15 -9.82 -10.35
N MET A 459 11.14 -8.97 -10.57
CA MET A 459 11.38 -7.52 -10.72
C MET A 459 11.00 -6.64 -9.53
N ASP A 460 10.34 -7.17 -8.49
CA ASP A 460 9.72 -6.35 -7.46
C ASP A 460 10.47 -6.15 -6.16
N SER A 461 11.53 -6.91 -5.90
CA SER A 461 12.25 -6.83 -4.62
C SER A 461 13.09 -5.54 -4.42
N VAL A 462 13.36 -4.76 -5.46
CA VAL A 462 14.00 -3.42 -5.32
C VAL A 462 13.10 -2.44 -4.57
N LEU A 463 11.82 -2.69 -4.57
CA LEU A 463 10.83 -1.78 -4.01
C LEU A 463 10.57 -2.02 -2.51
N GLN A 464 10.93 -3.19 -1.96
CA GLN A 464 10.83 -3.44 -0.52
C GLN A 464 11.83 -2.60 0.29
N ASP A 465 13.05 -2.39 -0.23
CA ASP A 465 14.01 -1.49 0.41
C ASP A 465 13.68 -0.01 0.16
N ALA A 466 12.92 0.28 -0.90
CA ALA A 466 12.37 1.61 -1.14
C ALA A 466 11.23 1.97 -0.18
N GLY A 467 10.53 0.99 0.41
CA GLY A 467 9.62 1.19 1.54
C GLY A 467 10.36 1.73 2.77
N ALA A 468 11.57 1.22 3.03
CA ALA A 468 12.45 1.74 4.07
C ALA A 468 12.93 3.17 3.79
N LEU A 469 13.13 3.53 2.50
CA LEU A 469 13.42 4.91 2.12
C LEU A 469 12.20 5.82 2.24
N GLY A 470 11.01 5.32 1.93
CA GLY A 470 9.75 5.99 2.19
C GLY A 470 9.50 6.20 3.69
N ALA A 471 9.98 5.30 4.55
CA ALA A 471 9.95 5.44 6.01
C ALA A 471 11.05 6.40 6.51
N ALA A 472 12.27 6.31 5.96
CA ALA A 472 13.36 7.25 6.28
C ALA A 472 13.06 8.67 5.79
N VAL A 473 12.46 8.80 4.61
CA VAL A 473 12.00 10.08 4.05
C VAL A 473 10.71 10.57 4.74
N ARG A 474 9.95 9.69 5.41
CA ARG A 474 8.75 10.05 6.19
C ARG A 474 9.07 10.51 7.62
N GLY A 475 10.32 10.51 8.06
CA GLY A 475 10.70 10.94 9.42
C GLY A 475 10.20 10.01 10.54
N GLU A 476 9.69 8.83 10.22
CA GLU A 476 9.15 7.86 11.19
C GLU A 476 10.24 6.98 11.84
N GLY A 477 11.45 6.99 11.30
CA GLY A 477 12.52 6.09 11.71
C GLY A 477 13.31 6.46 12.96
N LYS A 478 13.07 7.60 13.61
CA LYS A 478 13.83 8.02 14.80
C LYS A 478 13.09 7.99 16.14
N ILE A 479 11.77 7.84 16.12
CA ILE A 479 10.97 7.80 17.36
C ILE A 479 10.70 6.34 17.78
N ASP A 480 10.56 5.40 16.83
CA ASP A 480 10.27 3.99 17.14
C ASP A 480 11.49 3.13 17.50
N ALA A 481 12.70 3.57 17.17
CA ALA A 481 13.93 2.81 17.48
C ALA A 481 14.28 2.77 18.98
N VAL A 482 13.64 3.59 19.81
CA VAL A 482 13.85 3.60 21.27
C VAL A 482 12.87 2.69 22.01
N MET A 483 11.79 2.21 21.35
CA MET A 483 10.74 1.39 21.96
C MET A 483 10.70 -0.08 21.50
N GLN A 484 11.59 -0.54 20.63
CA GLN A 484 11.63 -1.93 20.14
C GLN A 484 12.70 -2.80 20.81
N GLY A 485 12.93 -2.60 22.09
CA GLY A 485 13.83 -3.42 22.92
C GLY A 485 13.15 -4.43 23.86
N ALA A 486 11.92 -4.88 23.60
CA ALA A 486 11.26 -5.90 24.38
C ALA A 486 10.59 -6.95 23.48
N GLY A 487 11.01 -8.21 23.66
CA GLY A 487 10.70 -9.35 22.83
C GLY A 487 9.20 -9.67 22.69
N ALA A 488 8.91 -10.34 21.59
CA ALA A 488 7.62 -10.92 21.27
C ALA A 488 7.18 -11.91 22.36
N VAL A 489 6.02 -11.66 22.93
CA VAL A 489 5.26 -12.61 23.73
C VAL A 489 3.89 -12.75 23.09
N ASP A 490 3.48 -13.99 22.80
CA ASP A 490 2.16 -14.36 22.32
C ASP A 490 1.08 -13.78 23.24
N ASP A 491 0.33 -12.80 22.77
CA ASP A 491 -0.79 -12.20 23.49
C ASP A 491 -2.13 -12.66 22.91
N ALA A 492 -2.70 -13.69 23.55
CA ALA A 492 -4.15 -13.86 23.55
C ALA A 492 -4.69 -12.91 24.64
N GLU A 493 -5.28 -11.79 24.24
CA GLU A 493 -5.96 -10.86 25.16
C GLU A 493 -7.22 -11.52 25.76
N PRO A 494 -7.40 -11.53 27.09
CA PRO A 494 -8.69 -11.85 27.67
C PRO A 494 -9.63 -10.66 27.47
N GLU A 495 -10.76 -10.86 26.77
CA GLU A 495 -11.88 -9.92 26.72
C GLU A 495 -12.43 -9.70 28.13
N VAL A 496 -12.06 -8.59 28.75
CA VAL A 496 -12.73 -8.11 29.98
C VAL A 496 -13.89 -7.24 29.55
N SER A 497 -15.07 -7.84 29.50
CA SER A 497 -16.33 -7.11 29.35
C SER A 497 -16.57 -6.24 30.60
N PRO A 498 -16.87 -4.94 30.46
CA PRO A 498 -17.27 -4.11 31.60
C PRO A 498 -18.50 -4.73 32.26
N THR A 499 -18.48 -4.86 33.59
CA THR A 499 -19.67 -5.33 34.30
C THR A 499 -20.82 -4.35 34.13
N ALA A 500 -22.06 -4.86 34.09
CA ALA A 500 -23.27 -4.04 33.89
C ALA A 500 -23.33 -2.84 34.87
N ASP A 501 -22.81 -3.00 36.07
CA ASP A 501 -22.76 -1.97 37.11
C ASP A 501 -21.83 -0.80 36.76
N LEU A 502 -20.70 -1.07 36.09
CA LEU A 502 -19.78 -0.03 35.64
C LEU A 502 -20.38 0.75 34.46
N LEU A 503 -21.10 0.06 33.59
CA LEU A 503 -21.80 0.70 32.46
C LEU A 503 -22.93 1.62 32.96
N GLU A 504 -23.69 1.19 33.98
CA GLU A 504 -24.76 1.98 34.59
C GLU A 504 -24.20 3.22 35.31
N LEU A 505 -23.07 3.09 36.01
CA LEU A 505 -22.37 4.21 36.65
C LEU A 505 -21.81 5.20 35.63
N LEU A 506 -21.27 4.71 34.51
CA LEU A 506 -20.78 5.55 33.41
C LEU A 506 -21.94 6.28 32.72
N GLN A 507 -23.09 5.60 32.51
CA GLN A 507 -24.31 6.21 31.95
C GLN A 507 -24.91 7.26 32.87
N ARG A 508 -24.87 7.06 34.19
CA ARG A 508 -25.29 8.09 35.18
C ARG A 508 -24.35 9.28 35.17
N ALA A 509 -23.03 9.05 35.06
CA ALA A 509 -22.05 10.11 34.94
C ALA A 509 -22.17 10.90 33.63
N GLU A 510 -22.64 10.25 32.56
CA GLU A 510 -22.97 10.90 31.27
C GLU A 510 -24.29 11.68 31.32
N ALA A 511 -25.30 11.18 32.01
CA ALA A 511 -26.61 11.80 32.12
C ALA A 511 -26.65 13.00 33.11
N ALA A 512 -25.74 13.03 34.07
CA ALA A 512 -25.64 14.14 35.00
C ALA A 512 -24.87 15.30 34.35
N SER A 513 -25.47 16.48 34.36
CA SER A 513 -24.69 17.68 34.06
C SER A 513 -23.54 17.79 35.07
N ALA A 514 -22.43 18.33 34.63
CA ALA A 514 -21.20 18.42 35.45
C ALA A 514 -21.40 19.09 36.85
N ALA A 515 -22.51 19.78 37.06
CA ALA A 515 -22.89 20.43 38.32
C ALA A 515 -23.64 19.49 39.30
N GLU A 516 -24.05 18.28 38.88
CA GLU A 516 -24.92 17.39 39.67
C GLU A 516 -24.20 16.18 40.26
N LEU A 517 -22.93 15.93 39.91
CA LEU A 517 -22.13 14.85 40.50
C LEU A 517 -21.70 15.22 41.93
N SER A 518 -22.15 14.42 42.89
CA SER A 518 -21.76 14.59 44.29
C SER A 518 -20.36 14.01 44.55
N TYR A 519 -19.69 14.49 45.62
CA TYR A 519 -18.41 13.93 46.10
C TYR A 519 -18.50 12.46 46.40
N ASP A 520 -19.67 12.00 46.88
CA ASP A 520 -19.91 10.57 47.23
C ASP A 520 -20.02 9.70 45.96
N ASP A 521 -20.58 10.23 44.85
CA ASP A 521 -20.64 9.52 43.57
C ASP A 521 -19.23 9.31 43.00
N ILE A 522 -18.36 10.34 43.10
CA ILE A 522 -16.97 10.25 42.68
C ILE A 522 -16.16 9.26 43.53
N THR A 523 -16.39 9.29 44.85
CA THR A 523 -15.71 8.39 45.80
C THR A 523 -16.19 6.94 45.63
N GLY A 524 -17.46 6.73 45.32
CA GLY A 524 -18.04 5.43 44.99
C GLY A 524 -17.41 4.82 43.73
N LEU A 525 -17.23 5.65 42.70
CA LEU A 525 -16.56 5.25 41.48
C LEU A 525 -15.09 4.86 41.71
N LEU A 526 -14.34 5.65 42.49
CA LEU A 526 -12.93 5.42 42.78
C LEU A 526 -12.68 4.18 43.67
N ASN A 527 -13.66 3.73 44.46
CA ASN A 527 -13.57 2.57 45.35
C ASN A 527 -14.26 1.31 44.77
N HIS A 528 -14.70 1.31 43.53
CA HIS A 528 -15.38 0.14 42.92
C HIS A 528 -14.43 -1.08 42.88
N PRO A 529 -14.88 -2.30 43.30
CA PRO A 529 -14.01 -3.49 43.41
C PRO A 529 -13.37 -3.98 42.12
N THR A 530 -13.87 -3.58 40.93
CA THR A 530 -13.24 -3.85 39.64
C THR A 530 -11.98 -3.03 39.39
N VAL A 531 -11.71 -1.99 40.19
CA VAL A 531 -10.55 -1.08 40.04
C VAL A 531 -9.36 -1.51 40.86
N VAL A 532 -9.62 -2.16 42.01
CA VAL A 532 -8.57 -2.64 42.90
C VAL A 532 -8.69 -4.17 43.00
N PRO A 533 -7.74 -4.95 42.43
CA PRO A 533 -7.74 -6.40 42.63
C PRO A 533 -7.66 -6.72 44.10
N ALA A 534 -8.51 -7.64 44.56
CA ALA A 534 -8.61 -8.06 45.96
C ALA A 534 -7.35 -8.78 46.47
N ASP A 535 -6.42 -9.13 45.61
CA ASP A 535 -5.21 -9.87 45.96
C ASP A 535 -3.95 -9.09 45.52
N ARG A 536 -3.24 -8.57 46.51
CA ARG A 536 -2.02 -7.75 46.33
C ARG A 536 -0.77 -8.52 45.90
N ASN A 537 -0.84 -9.84 45.75
CA ASN A 537 0.31 -10.70 45.51
C ASN A 537 0.46 -11.23 44.08
N THR A 538 -0.45 -10.93 43.18
CA THR A 538 -0.33 -11.25 41.76
C THR A 538 0.17 -10.02 41.00
N ALA A 539 1.43 -10.07 40.55
CA ALA A 539 1.96 -9.07 39.63
C ALA A 539 1.22 -9.17 38.27
N LEU A 540 0.29 -8.24 38.02
CA LEU A 540 -0.35 -8.11 36.73
C LEU A 540 0.64 -7.49 35.72
N PRO A 541 0.65 -7.94 34.45
CA PRO A 541 1.46 -7.32 33.43
C PRO A 541 1.04 -5.84 33.23
N LEU A 542 2.01 -4.99 32.94
CA LEU A 542 1.82 -3.53 32.76
C LEU A 542 0.69 -3.18 31.79
N SER A 543 0.46 -3.99 30.76
CA SER A 543 -0.64 -3.86 29.81
C SER A 543 -2.02 -4.05 30.45
N ALA A 544 -2.16 -5.00 31.37
CA ALA A 544 -3.40 -5.25 32.11
C ALA A 544 -3.68 -4.13 33.14
N ILE A 545 -2.62 -3.59 33.77
CA ILE A 545 -2.73 -2.42 34.66
C ILE A 545 -3.12 -1.18 33.84
N ALA A 546 -2.51 -0.97 32.69
CA ALA A 546 -2.85 0.16 31.80
C ALA A 546 -4.30 0.07 31.31
N ALA A 547 -4.76 -1.09 30.87
CA ALA A 547 -6.14 -1.32 30.45
C ALA A 547 -7.16 -1.13 31.58
N ALA A 548 -6.82 -1.53 32.80
CA ALA A 548 -7.68 -1.36 33.97
C ALA A 548 -7.71 0.08 34.50
N VAL A 549 -6.61 0.83 34.37
CA VAL A 549 -6.47 2.21 34.88
C VAL A 549 -6.96 3.24 33.83
N GLN A 550 -6.93 2.92 32.55
CA GLN A 550 -7.30 3.82 31.47
C GLN A 550 -8.72 4.41 31.55
N PRO A 551 -9.78 3.63 31.90
CA PRO A 551 -11.12 4.19 32.14
C PRO A 551 -11.16 5.22 33.30
N TRP A 552 -10.27 5.06 34.28
CA TRP A 552 -10.20 5.91 35.48
C TRP A 552 -9.43 7.20 35.26
N ILE A 553 -8.40 7.17 34.44
CA ILE A 553 -7.72 8.38 33.96
C ILE A 553 -8.73 9.25 33.20
N LEU A 554 -9.59 8.63 32.39
CA LEU A 554 -10.69 9.29 31.66
C LEU A 554 -11.69 9.96 32.57
N LEU A 555 -12.09 9.27 33.63
CA LEU A 555 -13.02 9.83 34.59
C LEU A 555 -12.37 10.95 35.42
N ALA A 556 -11.11 10.76 35.81
CA ALA A 556 -10.33 11.74 36.55
C ALA A 556 -10.15 13.06 35.74
N ASP A 557 -9.90 12.98 34.44
CA ASP A 557 -9.77 14.15 33.59
C ASP A 557 -11.11 14.86 33.35
N LYS A 558 -12.23 14.13 33.18
CA LYS A 558 -13.56 14.73 33.14
C LYS A 558 -13.90 15.43 34.46
N VAL A 559 -13.61 14.78 35.59
CA VAL A 559 -13.80 15.35 36.93
C VAL A 559 -12.90 16.56 37.13
N LEU A 560 -11.64 16.52 36.68
CA LEU A 560 -10.70 17.64 36.75
C LEU A 560 -11.17 18.84 35.88
N ALA A 561 -11.67 18.57 34.66
CA ALA A 561 -12.25 19.58 33.78
C ALA A 561 -13.47 20.27 34.43
N VAL A 562 -14.33 19.49 35.08
CA VAL A 562 -15.49 19.99 35.85
C VAL A 562 -15.05 20.81 37.02
N LEU A 563 -14.06 20.33 37.79
CA LEU A 563 -13.53 21.06 38.94
C LEU A 563 -12.83 22.36 38.53
N VAL A 564 -12.08 22.35 37.43
CA VAL A 564 -11.45 23.58 36.88
C VAL A 564 -12.50 24.56 36.40
N THR A 565 -13.55 24.09 35.72
CA THR A 565 -14.64 24.95 35.25
C THR A 565 -15.43 25.53 36.42
N SER A 566 -15.73 24.73 37.45
CA SER A 566 -16.42 25.21 38.65
C SER A 566 -15.53 26.14 39.53
N ALA A 567 -14.22 25.91 39.55
CA ALA A 567 -13.26 26.80 40.25
C ALA A 567 -13.12 28.18 39.60
N MET A 568 -13.35 28.27 38.29
CA MET A 568 -13.40 29.59 37.59
C MET A 568 -14.62 30.42 37.97
N TYR A 569 -15.70 29.79 38.50
CA TYR A 569 -16.93 30.48 38.93
C TYR A 569 -17.08 30.62 40.46
N SER A 570 -16.22 30.01 41.26
CA SER A 570 -16.24 30.13 42.73
C SER A 570 -14.84 30.25 43.32
N PRO A 571 -14.49 31.43 43.88
CA PRO A 571 -13.16 31.65 44.52
C PRO A 571 -12.88 30.73 45.70
N ALA A 572 -13.91 30.17 46.35
CA ALA A 572 -13.75 29.28 47.50
C ALA A 572 -13.25 27.86 47.11
N ALA A 573 -13.52 27.41 45.88
CA ALA A 573 -13.07 26.10 45.36
C ALA A 573 -11.58 26.12 44.92
N ALA A 574 -11.03 27.28 44.63
CA ALA A 574 -9.63 27.46 44.25
C ALA A 574 -8.65 27.18 45.41
N ALA A 575 -9.12 27.16 46.65
CA ALA A 575 -8.31 26.87 47.83
C ALA A 575 -8.16 25.36 48.14
N ALA A 576 -9.00 24.53 47.60
CA ALA A 576 -8.91 23.07 47.76
C ALA A 576 -7.94 22.48 46.71
N ARG A 577 -6.65 22.58 46.93
CA ARG A 577 -5.64 21.79 46.18
C ARG A 577 -5.83 20.32 46.54
N ILE A 578 -6.48 19.60 45.64
CA ILE A 578 -6.47 18.14 45.69
C ILE A 578 -5.07 17.68 45.28
N THR A 579 -4.23 17.37 46.26
CA THR A 579 -2.98 16.64 46.04
C THR A 579 -3.37 15.18 45.82
N LEU A 580 -3.49 14.78 44.56
CA LEU A 580 -3.48 13.35 44.22
C LEU A 580 -2.12 12.78 44.66
N PRO A 581 -2.05 11.70 45.45
CA PRO A 581 -0.79 11.09 45.77
C PRO A 581 -0.19 10.50 44.49
N LEU A 582 0.89 11.10 43.99
CA LEU A 582 1.73 10.48 43.00
C LEU A 582 2.22 9.14 43.54
N PRO A 583 2.19 8.03 42.78
CA PRO A 583 2.77 6.79 43.20
C PRO A 583 4.24 7.05 43.53
N ARG A 584 4.66 6.74 44.75
CA ARG A 584 6.05 6.80 45.17
C ARG A 584 6.84 5.84 44.32
N SER A 585 7.85 6.34 43.60
CA SER A 585 8.89 5.52 43.00
C SER A 585 9.48 4.68 44.14
N THR A 586 9.28 3.39 44.09
CA THR A 586 10.10 2.44 44.85
C THR A 586 11.33 2.20 44.01
N ASP A 587 12.50 2.50 44.60
CA ASP A 587 13.83 2.16 44.11
C ASP A 587 13.95 0.68 43.74
#